data_87d26b4c792c62159509b31b5ccf818b
#
_entry.id   87d26b4c792c62159509b31b5ccf818b
#
_cell.length_a   1.000
_cell.length_b   1.000
_cell.length_c   1.000
_cell.angle_alpha   90.00
_cell.angle_beta   90.00
_cell.angle_gamma   90.00
#
_symmetry.space_group_name_H-M   'P 1'
#
loop_
_entity.id
_entity.type
_entity.pdbx_description
1 polymer ?
#
loop_
_entity_poly.entity_id
_entity_poly.type
_entity_poly.pdbx_seq_one_letter_code
_entity_poly.pdbx_strand_id
1 'polypeptide(L)'
;MPIYRDKTRGCLVFEFDRLIEGNRVRARKALPKSWSKAQADAYDRQESARLYALATRVERPQFLIEDAVAIYVKERVGKLKSGDNIVRELAQMMWAYKDKPMGALPDVCREYAEKALHEQTGEPLSPATKRNRIRYLTSACRWGWKRHGMHDRDPAERVIAPEVRNERRHYVDRAGMLAIARACKCRKSRAAIRIAFYSGMRLSEVLEAQRVDGMFLLEDTKNGEPRHVPMHPKIRAAAKVSARNKWNVSKEFKKAAIAVGMGHLRFHDLRHSAASAMINANVNLYTVGAVLGHKSAASTKRYSHLATESIKQALGEIGKKSPTQKKARVA
;
A
#
# COMPACT_ATOMS: atom_id res chain seq x y z
N MET A 1 15.90 -1.45 -54.50
CA MET A 1 14.89 -0.42 -54.75
C MET A 1 13.66 -0.77 -53.93
N PRO A 2 13.15 0.08 -53.07
CA PRO A 2 12.04 -0.23 -52.18
C PRO A 2 10.65 -0.26 -52.87
N ILE A 3 10.55 0.27 -54.11
CA ILE A 3 9.33 0.16 -54.92
C ILE A 3 9.63 -0.55 -56.24
N TYR A 4 8.87 -1.62 -56.54
CA TYR A 4 8.95 -2.32 -57.82
C TYR A 4 7.54 -2.67 -58.34
N ARG A 5 7.44 -2.92 -59.65
CA ARG A 5 6.18 -3.31 -60.30
C ARG A 5 6.02 -4.82 -60.29
N ASP A 6 5.02 -5.29 -59.62
CA ASP A 6 4.62 -6.70 -59.66
C ASP A 6 3.89 -6.95 -61.00
N LYS A 7 4.56 -7.72 -61.86
CA LYS A 7 4.04 -8.03 -63.21
C LYS A 7 2.76 -8.88 -63.17
N THR A 8 2.63 -9.69 -62.12
CA THR A 8 1.50 -10.61 -61.97
C THR A 8 0.27 -9.87 -61.47
N ARG A 9 0.41 -8.92 -60.54
CA ARG A 9 -0.66 -8.14 -59.93
C ARG A 9 -0.94 -6.82 -60.64
N GLY A 10 -0.05 -6.38 -61.51
CA GLY A 10 -0.18 -5.12 -62.26
C GLY A 10 -0.12 -3.87 -61.39
N CYS A 11 0.40 -3.94 -60.16
CA CYS A 11 0.51 -2.85 -59.24
C CYS A 11 1.95 -2.57 -58.76
N LEU A 12 2.18 -1.42 -58.17
CA LEU A 12 3.41 -1.13 -57.47
C LEU A 12 3.42 -1.79 -56.10
N VAL A 13 4.58 -2.29 -55.70
CA VAL A 13 4.76 -2.93 -54.40
C VAL A 13 5.85 -2.21 -53.63
N PHE A 14 5.55 -1.81 -52.41
CA PHE A 14 6.51 -1.34 -51.42
C PHE A 14 7.14 -2.53 -50.75
N GLU A 15 8.46 -2.57 -50.61
CA GLU A 15 9.19 -3.59 -49.87
C GLU A 15 10.32 -2.95 -49.08
N PHE A 16 10.29 -3.18 -47.77
CA PHE A 16 11.31 -2.76 -46.82
C PHE A 16 11.94 -3.99 -46.19
N ASP A 17 13.20 -4.23 -46.43
CA ASP A 17 13.95 -5.33 -45.78
C ASP A 17 15.32 -4.78 -45.38
N ARG A 18 15.51 -4.46 -44.13
CA ARG A 18 16.76 -3.89 -43.62
C ARG A 18 17.14 -4.48 -42.28
N LEU A 19 18.43 -4.60 -42.04
CA LEU A 19 19.01 -4.90 -40.73
C LEU A 19 19.25 -3.57 -39.99
N ILE A 20 18.57 -3.33 -38.90
CA ILE A 20 18.66 -2.10 -38.09
C ILE A 20 19.01 -2.51 -36.67
N GLU A 21 20.14 -2.04 -36.15
CA GLU A 21 20.66 -2.36 -34.81
C GLU A 21 20.65 -3.87 -34.50
N GLY A 22 21.03 -4.69 -35.48
CA GLY A 22 21.08 -6.16 -35.34
C GLY A 22 19.72 -6.88 -35.52
N ASN A 23 18.61 -6.14 -35.66
CA ASN A 23 17.28 -6.70 -35.89
C ASN A 23 16.86 -6.56 -37.36
N ARG A 24 16.37 -7.63 -37.97
CA ARG A 24 15.86 -7.58 -39.36
C ARG A 24 14.40 -7.11 -39.37
N VAL A 25 14.18 -5.93 -39.95
CA VAL A 25 12.84 -5.33 -40.12
C VAL A 25 12.37 -5.57 -41.55
N ARG A 26 11.21 -6.18 -41.69
CA ARG A 26 10.58 -6.48 -43.00
C ARG A 26 9.17 -5.96 -43.05
N ALA A 27 8.83 -5.27 -44.13
CA ALA A 27 7.47 -4.90 -44.47
C ALA A 27 7.27 -4.99 -45.98
N ARG A 28 6.12 -5.52 -46.40
CA ARG A 28 5.75 -5.60 -47.82
C ARG A 28 4.28 -5.24 -47.97
N LYS A 29 3.98 -4.32 -48.91
CA LYS A 29 2.60 -3.86 -49.14
C LYS A 29 2.36 -3.60 -50.62
N ALA A 30 1.31 -4.19 -51.17
CA ALA A 30 0.82 -3.82 -52.51
C ALA A 30 0.14 -2.46 -52.44
N LEU A 31 0.52 -1.55 -53.33
CA LEU A 31 -0.03 -0.21 -53.42
C LEU A 31 -1.22 -0.17 -54.37
N PRO A 32 -2.15 0.78 -54.22
CA PRO A 32 -3.33 0.90 -55.10
C PRO A 32 -2.90 1.02 -56.56
N LYS A 33 -3.61 0.33 -57.44
CA LYS A 33 -3.30 0.36 -58.89
C LYS A 33 -3.42 1.78 -59.50
N SER A 34 -4.22 2.63 -58.89
CA SER A 34 -4.41 4.04 -59.29
C SER A 34 -3.22 4.95 -58.93
N TRP A 35 -2.26 4.49 -58.15
CA TRP A 35 -1.16 5.35 -57.73
C TRP A 35 -0.10 5.51 -58.83
N SER A 36 0.30 6.76 -59.05
CA SER A 36 1.45 7.08 -59.85
C SER A 36 2.75 6.69 -59.17
N LYS A 37 3.81 6.58 -59.92
CA LYS A 37 5.17 6.32 -59.38
C LYS A 37 5.58 7.35 -58.32
N ALA A 38 5.26 8.62 -58.55
CA ALA A 38 5.55 9.70 -57.61
C ALA A 38 4.82 9.53 -56.26
N GLN A 39 3.57 9.08 -56.28
CA GLN A 39 2.82 8.78 -55.05
C GLN A 39 3.38 7.58 -54.31
N ALA A 40 3.80 6.55 -55.04
CA ALA A 40 4.46 5.38 -54.48
C ALA A 40 5.82 5.72 -53.84
N ASP A 41 6.61 6.57 -54.48
CA ASP A 41 7.92 7.04 -53.95
C ASP A 41 7.72 7.95 -52.73
N ALA A 42 6.67 8.75 -52.67
CA ALA A 42 6.33 9.54 -51.51
C ALA A 42 5.92 8.62 -50.32
N TYR A 43 5.11 7.62 -50.59
CA TYR A 43 4.75 6.60 -49.59
C TYR A 43 5.98 5.86 -49.08
N ASP A 44 6.88 5.43 -49.97
CA ASP A 44 8.11 4.78 -49.58
C ASP A 44 8.96 5.63 -48.62
N ARG A 45 9.18 6.90 -48.96
CA ARG A 45 9.94 7.80 -48.06
C ARG A 45 9.30 7.89 -46.68
N GLN A 46 8.00 8.07 -46.61
CA GLN A 46 7.28 8.20 -45.37
C GLN A 46 7.29 6.90 -44.56
N GLU A 47 6.97 5.76 -45.20
CA GLU A 47 6.83 4.47 -44.52
C GLU A 47 8.20 3.89 -44.14
N SER A 48 9.22 4.10 -45.00
CA SER A 48 10.62 3.68 -44.68
C SER A 48 11.16 4.48 -43.49
N ALA A 49 10.92 5.81 -43.44
CA ALA A 49 11.28 6.63 -42.31
C ALA A 49 10.55 6.17 -41.01
N ARG A 50 9.25 5.88 -41.11
CA ARG A 50 8.43 5.34 -39.98
C ARG A 50 8.96 4.00 -39.46
N LEU A 51 9.24 3.07 -40.37
CA LEU A 51 9.77 1.76 -40.01
C LEU A 51 11.18 1.86 -39.41
N TYR A 52 12.01 2.73 -39.92
CA TYR A 52 13.34 3.01 -39.39
C TYR A 52 13.24 3.63 -37.99
N ALA A 53 12.39 4.65 -37.80
CA ALA A 53 12.14 5.28 -36.50
C ALA A 53 11.59 4.32 -35.45
N LEU A 54 10.68 3.41 -35.84
CA LEU A 54 10.19 2.33 -34.98
C LEU A 54 11.29 1.34 -34.60
N ALA A 55 12.15 0.97 -35.57
CA ALA A 55 13.23 0.01 -35.33
C ALA A 55 14.35 0.57 -34.47
N THR A 56 14.67 1.87 -34.66
CA THR A 56 15.64 2.59 -33.82
C THR A 56 15.04 3.15 -32.54
N ARG A 57 13.77 2.84 -32.27
CA ARG A 57 13.03 3.29 -31.08
C ARG A 57 12.87 4.82 -30.97
N VAL A 58 13.06 5.56 -32.05
CA VAL A 58 12.88 7.03 -32.08
C VAL A 58 11.39 7.37 -32.02
N GLU A 59 10.49 6.55 -32.62
CA GLU A 59 9.04 6.71 -32.51
C GLU A 59 8.42 5.46 -31.87
N ARG A 60 8.18 5.50 -30.57
CA ARG A 60 7.34 4.52 -29.89
C ARG A 60 5.93 5.05 -29.73
N PRO A 61 4.90 4.18 -29.75
CA PRO A 61 3.59 4.60 -29.37
C PRO A 61 3.64 5.19 -27.95
N GLN A 62 3.18 6.43 -27.83
CA GLN A 62 3.07 7.05 -26.51
C GLN A 62 1.91 6.41 -25.77
N PHE A 63 2.23 5.53 -24.83
CA PHE A 63 1.24 4.95 -23.92
C PHE A 63 0.76 6.00 -22.91
N LEU A 64 -0.53 6.03 -22.66
CA LEU A 64 -1.13 6.91 -21.68
C LEU A 64 -1.09 6.30 -20.26
N ILE A 65 -1.13 7.16 -19.26
CA ILE A 65 -1.20 6.71 -17.85
C ILE A 65 -2.48 5.92 -17.62
N GLU A 66 -3.59 6.31 -18.21
CA GLU A 66 -4.88 5.61 -18.10
C GLU A 66 -4.82 4.19 -18.66
N ASP A 67 -4.07 3.93 -19.73
CA ASP A 67 -3.86 2.58 -20.27
C ASP A 67 -3.14 1.69 -19.24
N ALA A 68 -2.09 2.22 -18.62
CA ALA A 68 -1.36 1.51 -17.57
C ALA A 68 -2.25 1.24 -16.35
N VAL A 69 -3.10 2.19 -15.96
CA VAL A 69 -4.08 2.03 -14.87
C VAL A 69 -5.09 0.95 -15.23
N ALA A 70 -5.66 0.96 -16.45
CA ALA A 70 -6.63 -0.03 -16.89
C ALA A 70 -6.05 -1.47 -16.86
N ILE A 71 -4.85 -1.64 -17.40
CA ILE A 71 -4.15 -2.94 -17.37
C ILE A 71 -3.86 -3.38 -15.93
N TYR A 72 -3.38 -2.48 -15.07
CA TYR A 72 -3.10 -2.78 -13.67
C TYR A 72 -4.36 -3.21 -12.90
N VAL A 73 -5.47 -2.52 -13.11
CA VAL A 73 -6.76 -2.87 -12.50
C VAL A 73 -7.20 -4.25 -12.97
N LYS A 74 -7.14 -4.53 -14.26
CA LYS A 74 -7.55 -5.82 -14.84
C LYS A 74 -6.70 -7.00 -14.34
N GLU A 75 -5.38 -6.85 -14.32
CA GLU A 75 -4.47 -7.98 -14.10
C GLU A 75 -4.09 -8.21 -12.65
N ARG A 76 -3.98 -7.12 -11.87
CA ARG A 76 -3.39 -7.16 -10.54
C ARG A 76 -4.37 -6.85 -9.43
N VAL A 77 -5.19 -5.81 -9.58
CA VAL A 77 -5.98 -5.25 -8.47
C VAL A 77 -7.02 -6.27 -7.97
N GLY A 78 -7.66 -7.02 -8.86
CA GLY A 78 -8.64 -8.06 -8.49
C GLY A 78 -8.08 -9.18 -7.61
N LYS A 79 -6.74 -9.35 -7.56
CA LYS A 79 -6.05 -10.33 -6.71
C LYS A 79 -5.66 -9.78 -5.33
N LEU A 80 -5.97 -8.50 -5.06
CA LEU A 80 -5.58 -7.83 -3.81
C LEU A 80 -6.77 -7.70 -2.86
N LYS A 81 -6.58 -8.00 -1.58
CA LYS A 81 -7.61 -7.80 -0.53
C LYS A 81 -8.18 -6.38 -0.46
N SER A 82 -7.42 -5.37 -0.91
CA SER A 82 -7.82 -3.96 -0.96
C SER A 82 -8.15 -3.46 -2.37
N GLY A 83 -8.44 -4.36 -3.30
CA GLY A 83 -8.63 -4.05 -4.71
C GLY A 83 -9.65 -2.95 -4.96
N ASP A 84 -10.87 -3.10 -4.43
CA ASP A 84 -11.95 -2.12 -4.59
C ASP A 84 -11.57 -0.73 -4.08
N ASN A 85 -10.82 -0.67 -2.98
CA ASN A 85 -10.31 0.60 -2.47
C ASN A 85 -9.31 1.24 -3.43
N ILE A 86 -8.39 0.45 -4.00
CA ILE A 86 -7.40 0.94 -4.97
C ILE A 86 -8.08 1.50 -6.20
N VAL A 87 -9.10 0.81 -6.74
CA VAL A 87 -9.89 1.29 -7.90
C VAL A 87 -10.52 2.65 -7.59
N ARG A 88 -11.17 2.76 -6.43
CA ARG A 88 -11.83 4.01 -6.00
C ARG A 88 -10.84 5.16 -5.84
N GLU A 89 -9.68 4.92 -5.22
CA GLU A 89 -8.66 5.94 -5.02
C GLU A 89 -8.02 6.39 -6.35
N LEU A 90 -7.82 5.46 -7.30
CA LEU A 90 -7.35 5.78 -8.65
C LEU A 90 -8.40 6.57 -9.43
N ALA A 91 -9.67 6.22 -9.33
CA ALA A 91 -10.76 6.96 -9.98
C ALA A 91 -10.81 8.42 -9.52
N GLN A 92 -10.59 8.68 -8.22
CA GLN A 92 -10.53 10.05 -7.68
C GLN A 92 -9.31 10.87 -8.14
N MET A 93 -8.32 10.23 -8.77
CA MET A 93 -7.17 10.90 -9.39
C MET A 93 -7.35 11.11 -10.89
N MET A 94 -8.41 10.58 -11.51
CA MET A 94 -8.56 10.50 -12.97
C MET A 94 -8.42 11.87 -13.64
N TRP A 95 -8.95 12.92 -13.04
CA TRP A 95 -8.85 14.29 -13.54
C TRP A 95 -7.40 14.77 -13.76
N ALA A 96 -6.44 14.24 -13.00
CA ALA A 96 -5.05 14.63 -13.08
C ALA A 96 -4.26 13.84 -14.13
N TYR A 97 -4.61 12.58 -14.40
CA TYR A 97 -3.82 11.70 -15.27
C TYR A 97 -4.49 11.34 -16.60
N LYS A 98 -5.77 11.64 -16.78
CA LYS A 98 -6.49 11.38 -18.04
C LYS A 98 -5.79 12.07 -19.20
N ASP A 99 -5.68 11.39 -20.35
CA ASP A 99 -5.03 11.87 -21.58
C ASP A 99 -3.56 12.28 -21.39
N LYS A 100 -2.89 11.88 -20.30
CA LYS A 100 -1.48 12.19 -20.06
C LYS A 100 -0.58 11.01 -20.43
N PRO A 101 0.55 11.28 -21.15
CA PRO A 101 1.51 10.23 -21.49
C PRO A 101 2.25 9.72 -20.25
N MET A 102 2.73 8.48 -20.31
CA MET A 102 3.48 7.83 -19.21
C MET A 102 4.68 8.65 -18.71
N GLY A 103 5.36 9.36 -19.62
CA GLY A 103 6.51 10.22 -19.27
C GLY A 103 6.14 11.45 -18.45
N ALA A 104 4.87 11.89 -18.46
CA ALA A 104 4.38 13.02 -17.67
C ALA A 104 4.03 12.67 -16.22
N LEU A 105 4.19 11.40 -15.80
CA LEU A 105 3.80 10.95 -14.46
C LEU A 105 4.36 11.80 -13.30
N PRO A 106 5.62 12.27 -13.30
CA PRO A 106 6.13 13.14 -12.24
C PRO A 106 5.36 14.46 -12.12
N ASP A 107 5.00 15.08 -13.26
CA ASP A 107 4.27 16.35 -13.29
C ASP A 107 2.82 16.16 -12.84
N VAL A 108 2.17 15.08 -13.30
CA VAL A 108 0.82 14.67 -12.84
C VAL A 108 0.79 14.47 -11.32
N CYS A 109 1.79 13.80 -10.75
CA CYS A 109 1.86 13.57 -9.31
C CYS A 109 2.08 14.87 -8.52
N ARG A 110 2.89 15.80 -9.05
CA ARG A 110 3.11 17.12 -8.46
C ARG A 110 1.83 17.95 -8.50
N GLU A 111 1.20 18.07 -9.65
CA GLU A 111 -0.06 18.80 -9.81
C GLU A 111 -1.15 18.23 -8.89
N TYR A 112 -1.26 16.90 -8.81
CA TYR A 112 -2.18 16.27 -7.89
C TYR A 112 -1.87 16.61 -6.42
N ALA A 113 -0.60 16.60 -6.02
CA ALA A 113 -0.21 16.94 -4.65
C ALA A 113 -0.56 18.39 -4.28
N GLU A 114 -0.51 19.30 -5.24
CA GLU A 114 -0.84 20.71 -5.04
C GLU A 114 -2.36 20.94 -5.01
N LYS A 115 -3.09 20.47 -6.01
CA LYS A 115 -4.48 20.84 -6.30
C LYS A 115 -5.55 19.91 -5.72
N ALA A 116 -5.19 18.71 -5.21
CA ALA A 116 -6.20 17.73 -4.80
C ALA A 116 -7.01 18.20 -3.58
N LEU A 117 -8.34 18.27 -3.77
CA LEU A 117 -9.32 18.65 -2.77
C LEU A 117 -10.21 17.48 -2.37
N HIS A 118 -10.84 17.59 -1.22
CA HIS A 118 -11.83 16.63 -0.76
C HIS A 118 -13.18 16.93 -1.44
N GLU A 119 -13.77 15.94 -2.10
CA GLU A 119 -14.96 16.10 -2.94
C GLU A 119 -16.17 16.74 -2.22
N GLN A 120 -16.36 16.39 -0.94
CA GLN A 120 -17.53 16.86 -0.17
C GLN A 120 -17.29 18.19 0.54
N THR A 121 -16.05 18.46 0.97
CA THR A 121 -15.75 19.66 1.80
C THR A 121 -15.04 20.76 1.04
N GLY A 122 -14.48 20.46 -0.15
CA GLY A 122 -13.66 21.40 -0.91
C GLY A 122 -12.31 21.74 -0.27
N GLU A 123 -11.99 21.16 0.88
CA GLU A 123 -10.72 21.41 1.57
C GLU A 123 -9.56 20.60 0.98
N PRO A 124 -8.30 21.07 1.11
CA PRO A 124 -7.14 20.32 0.67
C PRO A 124 -7.06 18.93 1.32
N LEU A 125 -6.80 17.90 0.50
CA LEU A 125 -6.59 16.55 1.03
C LEU A 125 -5.37 16.50 1.95
N SER A 126 -5.44 15.61 2.95
CA SER A 126 -4.30 15.39 3.85
C SER A 126 -3.07 14.88 3.08
N PRO A 127 -1.84 15.25 3.48
CA PRO A 127 -0.61 14.74 2.84
C PRO A 127 -0.55 13.20 2.80
N ALA A 128 -1.10 12.54 3.82
CA ALA A 128 -1.16 11.06 3.87
C ALA A 128 -2.08 10.48 2.79
N THR A 129 -3.24 11.09 2.54
CA THR A 129 -4.17 10.68 1.48
C THR A 129 -3.53 10.89 0.11
N LYS A 130 -2.98 12.09 -0.14
CA LYS A 130 -2.28 12.41 -1.38
C LYS A 130 -1.14 11.42 -1.67
N ARG A 131 -0.29 11.15 -0.67
CA ARG A 131 0.80 10.17 -0.77
C ARG A 131 0.32 8.77 -1.11
N ASN A 132 -0.74 8.28 -0.48
CA ASN A 132 -1.27 6.94 -0.76
C ASN A 132 -1.81 6.83 -2.18
N ARG A 133 -2.54 7.82 -2.68
CA ARG A 133 -3.06 7.86 -4.04
C ARG A 133 -1.93 7.91 -5.07
N ILE A 134 -0.94 8.78 -4.88
CA ILE A 134 0.26 8.83 -5.73
C ILE A 134 0.96 7.47 -5.76
N ARG A 135 1.06 6.75 -4.63
CA ARG A 135 1.65 5.40 -4.60
C ARG A 135 0.83 4.38 -5.39
N TYR A 136 -0.49 4.46 -5.41
CA TYR A 136 -1.30 3.59 -6.25
C TYR A 136 -1.08 3.88 -7.74
N LEU A 137 -1.06 5.16 -8.13
CA LEU A 137 -0.81 5.57 -9.52
C LEU A 137 0.59 5.14 -9.99
N THR A 138 1.62 5.42 -9.21
CA THR A 138 2.99 4.99 -9.54
C THR A 138 3.13 3.47 -9.59
N SER A 139 2.39 2.72 -8.78
CA SER A 139 2.36 1.25 -8.84
C SER A 139 1.72 0.75 -10.13
N ALA A 140 0.65 1.40 -10.59
CA ALA A 140 0.00 1.07 -11.85
C ALA A 140 0.93 1.34 -13.06
N CYS A 141 1.57 2.51 -13.10
CA CYS A 141 2.50 2.87 -14.16
C CYS A 141 3.74 1.95 -14.18
N ARG A 142 4.28 1.60 -13.00
CA ARG A 142 5.38 0.62 -12.91
C ARG A 142 4.97 -0.78 -13.35
N TRP A 143 3.70 -1.16 -13.16
CA TRP A 143 3.18 -2.43 -13.68
C TRP A 143 3.16 -2.42 -15.20
N GLY A 144 2.60 -1.39 -15.83
CA GLY A 144 2.59 -1.19 -17.28
C GLY A 144 4.01 -1.19 -17.86
N TRP A 145 4.92 -0.46 -17.25
CA TRP A 145 6.31 -0.45 -17.66
C TRP A 145 6.97 -1.84 -17.57
N LYS A 146 6.92 -2.49 -16.40
CA LYS A 146 7.65 -3.76 -16.17
C LYS A 146 7.07 -4.95 -16.91
N ARG A 147 5.75 -4.99 -17.09
CA ARG A 147 5.04 -6.14 -17.66
C ARG A 147 4.71 -5.99 -19.13
N HIS A 148 4.50 -4.76 -19.59
CA HIS A 148 4.01 -4.47 -20.94
C HIS A 148 4.93 -3.54 -21.73
N GLY A 149 6.08 -3.12 -21.18
CA GLY A 149 7.02 -2.27 -21.89
C GLY A 149 6.48 -0.91 -22.30
N MET A 150 5.47 -0.38 -21.57
CA MET A 150 4.77 0.85 -21.92
C MET A 150 5.61 2.12 -21.76
N HIS A 151 6.84 2.00 -21.29
CA HIS A 151 7.81 3.11 -21.18
C HIS A 151 9.24 2.54 -21.18
N ASP A 152 10.24 3.36 -21.55
CA ASP A 152 11.63 2.92 -21.67
C ASP A 152 12.34 2.72 -20.34
N ARG A 153 12.02 3.56 -19.37
CA ARG A 153 12.58 3.56 -18.01
C ARG A 153 11.48 3.65 -16.96
N ASP A 154 11.83 3.53 -15.69
CA ASP A 154 10.85 3.67 -14.61
C ASP A 154 10.14 5.05 -14.69
N PRO A 155 8.85 5.11 -15.06
CA PRO A 155 8.14 6.38 -15.20
C PRO A 155 7.98 7.09 -13.84
N ALA A 156 8.13 6.38 -12.74
CA ALA A 156 8.00 6.92 -11.40
C ALA A 156 9.36 7.28 -10.75
N GLU A 157 10.47 7.21 -11.46
CA GLU A 157 11.81 7.48 -10.93
C GLU A 157 11.93 8.89 -10.31
N ARG A 158 11.33 9.89 -10.97
CA ARG A 158 11.36 11.30 -10.54
C ARG A 158 10.14 11.73 -9.71
N VAL A 159 9.27 10.80 -9.34
CA VAL A 159 8.07 11.12 -8.56
C VAL A 159 8.45 11.40 -7.10
N ILE A 160 8.18 12.60 -6.64
CA ILE A 160 8.33 13.00 -5.24
C ILE A 160 6.98 12.93 -4.56
N ALA A 161 6.83 11.99 -3.62
CA ALA A 161 5.61 11.86 -2.85
C ALA A 161 5.63 12.82 -1.64
N PRO A 162 4.47 13.41 -1.24
CA PRO A 162 4.39 14.30 -0.10
C PRO A 162 4.96 13.65 1.19
N GLU A 163 5.71 14.43 1.96
CA GLU A 163 6.20 13.99 3.27
C GLU A 163 5.03 13.88 4.25
N VAL A 164 5.01 12.82 5.05
CA VAL A 164 3.95 12.57 6.01
C VAL A 164 4.55 12.42 7.40
N ARG A 165 4.24 13.36 8.28
CA ARG A 165 4.59 13.34 9.69
C ARG A 165 3.31 13.19 10.52
N ASN A 166 2.75 11.98 10.57
CA ASN A 166 1.49 11.72 11.26
C ASN A 166 1.61 10.64 12.34
N GLU A 167 2.78 10.48 12.92
CA GLU A 167 2.97 9.55 14.03
C GLU A 167 2.12 9.97 15.23
N ARG A 168 1.17 9.09 15.58
CA ARG A 168 0.33 9.29 16.75
C ARG A 168 1.04 8.73 17.98
N ARG A 169 1.17 9.57 19.03
CA ARG A 169 1.76 9.22 20.32
C ARG A 169 0.73 9.39 21.45
N HIS A 170 -0.51 8.99 21.17
CA HIS A 170 -1.59 9.06 22.16
C HIS A 170 -1.74 7.68 22.82
N TYR A 171 -1.61 7.68 24.11
CA TYR A 171 -1.76 6.50 24.95
C TYR A 171 -2.82 6.77 26.00
N VAL A 172 -3.55 5.74 26.38
CA VAL A 172 -4.49 5.78 27.48
C VAL A 172 -4.08 4.71 28.51
N ASP A 173 -4.12 5.05 29.76
CA ASP A 173 -3.87 4.11 30.84
C ASP A 173 -5.08 3.20 31.09
N ARG A 174 -4.95 2.30 32.09
CA ARG A 174 -6.04 1.42 32.47
C ARG A 174 -7.27 2.17 32.99
N ALA A 175 -7.09 3.25 33.75
CA ALA A 175 -8.18 4.03 34.30
C ALA A 175 -8.99 4.71 33.22
N GLY A 176 -8.32 5.39 32.29
CA GLY A 176 -8.94 6.05 31.14
C GLY A 176 -9.65 5.05 30.21
N MET A 177 -9.02 3.89 29.91
CA MET A 177 -9.68 2.84 29.14
C MET A 177 -10.97 2.36 29.82
N LEU A 178 -10.97 2.17 31.14
CA LEU A 178 -12.16 1.75 31.87
C LEU A 178 -13.22 2.85 31.89
N ALA A 179 -12.83 4.14 31.98
CA ALA A 179 -13.77 5.26 31.87
C ALA A 179 -14.47 5.29 30.51
N ILE A 180 -13.71 5.15 29.43
CA ILE A 180 -14.27 5.04 28.07
C ILE A 180 -15.20 3.82 27.95
N ALA A 181 -14.76 2.66 28.46
CA ALA A 181 -15.56 1.44 28.39
C ALA A 181 -16.87 1.57 29.18
N ARG A 182 -16.89 2.25 30.34
CA ARG A 182 -18.11 2.49 31.14
C ARG A 182 -19.06 3.46 30.44
N ALA A 183 -18.53 4.51 29.81
CA ALA A 183 -19.32 5.49 29.05
C ALA A 183 -19.93 4.89 27.77
N CYS A 184 -19.37 3.79 27.26
CA CYS A 184 -19.89 3.12 26.06
C CYS A 184 -21.19 2.38 26.39
N LYS A 185 -22.32 2.73 25.75
CA LYS A 185 -23.62 2.12 25.98
C LYS A 185 -23.71 0.68 25.51
N CYS A 186 -23.05 0.33 24.42
CA CYS A 186 -23.10 -0.99 23.81
C CYS A 186 -22.19 -2.00 24.53
N ARG A 187 -22.78 -3.08 25.10
CA ARG A 187 -22.03 -4.16 25.77
C ARG A 187 -20.96 -4.79 24.88
N LYS A 188 -21.26 -4.98 23.58
CA LYS A 188 -20.33 -5.58 22.60
C LYS A 188 -19.13 -4.66 22.34
N SER A 189 -19.36 -3.35 22.22
CA SER A 189 -18.29 -2.36 22.04
C SER A 189 -17.44 -2.22 23.31
N ARG A 190 -18.04 -2.27 24.49
CA ARG A 190 -17.29 -2.34 25.76
C ARG A 190 -16.35 -3.54 25.84
N ALA A 191 -16.84 -4.71 25.43
CA ALA A 191 -16.02 -5.92 25.37
C ALA A 191 -14.84 -5.75 24.39
N ALA A 192 -15.09 -5.24 23.17
CA ALA A 192 -14.07 -5.00 22.18
C ALA A 192 -12.99 -4.02 22.64
N ILE A 193 -13.38 -2.92 23.34
CA ILE A 193 -12.45 -1.95 23.94
C ILE A 193 -11.50 -2.64 24.92
N ARG A 194 -12.06 -3.44 25.85
CA ARG A 194 -11.25 -4.15 26.85
C ARG A 194 -10.33 -5.18 26.20
N ILE A 195 -10.85 -5.96 25.25
CA ILE A 195 -10.04 -6.96 24.53
C ILE A 195 -8.88 -6.27 23.81
N ALA A 196 -9.14 -5.22 23.04
CA ALA A 196 -8.09 -4.50 22.30
C ALA A 196 -6.99 -3.95 23.22
N PHE A 197 -7.36 -3.42 24.39
CA PHE A 197 -6.39 -2.87 25.35
C PHE A 197 -5.52 -3.97 25.99
N TYR A 198 -6.11 -5.10 26.40
CA TYR A 198 -5.37 -6.16 27.12
C TYR A 198 -4.67 -7.17 26.21
N SER A 199 -5.01 -7.21 24.91
CA SER A 199 -4.39 -8.13 23.94
C SER A 199 -3.50 -7.44 22.92
N GLY A 200 -3.63 -6.12 22.76
CA GLY A 200 -2.98 -5.37 21.69
C GLY A 200 -3.47 -5.72 20.28
N MET A 201 -4.56 -6.47 20.14
CA MET A 201 -5.12 -6.89 18.85
C MET A 201 -5.70 -5.69 18.07
N ARG A 202 -5.64 -5.77 16.72
CA ARG A 202 -6.36 -4.83 15.85
C ARG A 202 -7.86 -5.01 15.97
N LEU A 203 -8.66 -3.97 15.68
CA LEU A 203 -10.13 -4.08 15.79
C LEU A 203 -10.69 -5.24 14.95
N SER A 204 -10.25 -5.44 13.72
CA SER A 204 -10.66 -6.59 12.91
C SER A 204 -10.33 -7.90 13.59
N GLU A 205 -9.11 -8.04 14.11
CA GLU A 205 -8.66 -9.24 14.83
C GLU A 205 -9.52 -9.50 16.07
N VAL A 206 -9.87 -8.46 16.83
CA VAL A 206 -10.77 -8.58 18.00
C VAL A 206 -12.14 -9.14 17.63
N LEU A 207 -12.65 -8.76 16.44
CA LEU A 207 -14.00 -9.15 15.98
C LEU A 207 -14.03 -10.54 15.34
N GLU A 208 -12.95 -10.94 14.67
CA GLU A 208 -12.85 -12.14 13.82
C GLU A 208 -12.20 -13.33 14.55
N ALA A 209 -11.43 -13.07 15.63
CA ALA A 209 -10.69 -14.11 16.35
C ALA A 209 -11.60 -15.22 16.86
N GLN A 210 -11.24 -16.46 16.59
CA GLN A 210 -11.79 -17.63 17.26
C GLN A 210 -11.27 -17.69 18.70
N ARG A 211 -12.07 -18.25 19.62
CA ARG A 211 -11.77 -18.28 21.05
C ARG A 211 -11.79 -19.74 21.52
N VAL A 212 -10.60 -20.29 21.74
CA VAL A 212 -10.40 -21.70 22.12
C VAL A 212 -9.40 -21.74 23.25
N ASP A 213 -9.72 -22.48 24.29
CA ASP A 213 -8.82 -22.82 25.43
C ASP A 213 -8.05 -21.65 26.03
N GLY A 214 -8.72 -20.52 26.21
CA GLY A 214 -8.10 -19.33 26.80
C GLY A 214 -7.18 -18.57 25.82
N MET A 215 -7.26 -18.86 24.52
CA MET A 215 -6.50 -18.21 23.45
C MET A 215 -7.45 -17.54 22.45
N PHE A 216 -6.96 -16.49 21.79
CA PHE A 216 -7.52 -15.99 20.54
C PHE A 216 -6.72 -16.56 19.37
N LEU A 217 -7.39 -17.28 18.48
CA LEU A 217 -6.82 -17.81 17.25
C LEU A 217 -7.13 -16.86 16.11
N LEU A 218 -6.10 -16.43 15.40
CA LEU A 218 -6.17 -15.50 14.28
C LEU A 218 -5.64 -16.22 13.03
N GLU A 219 -6.54 -16.76 12.22
CA GLU A 219 -6.19 -17.50 11.00
C GLU A 219 -5.83 -16.57 9.85
N ASP A 220 -6.64 -15.53 9.62
CA ASP A 220 -6.42 -14.56 8.56
C ASP A 220 -6.01 -13.18 9.11
N THR A 221 -4.72 -13.00 9.37
CA THR A 221 -4.20 -11.71 9.78
C THR A 221 -3.92 -10.82 8.57
N LYS A 222 -3.90 -9.49 8.75
CA LYS A 222 -3.47 -8.54 7.71
C LYS A 222 -2.10 -8.91 7.10
N ASN A 223 -1.30 -9.65 7.83
CA ASN A 223 0.04 -10.08 7.45
C ASN A 223 0.09 -11.48 6.81
N GLY A 224 -1.05 -12.20 6.76
CA GLY A 224 -1.17 -13.52 6.16
C GLY A 224 -0.60 -14.68 7.00
N GLU A 225 -0.16 -14.43 8.24
CA GLU A 225 0.36 -15.49 9.14
C GLU A 225 -0.60 -15.71 10.30
N PRO A 226 -1.02 -16.97 10.56
CA PRO A 226 -1.81 -17.31 11.72
C PRO A 226 -1.04 -16.98 13.02
N ARG A 227 -1.74 -16.54 14.04
CA ARG A 227 -1.13 -16.36 15.36
C ARG A 227 -2.09 -16.64 16.49
N HIS A 228 -1.53 -17.04 17.61
CA HIS A 228 -2.24 -17.26 18.86
C HIS A 228 -1.94 -16.13 19.83
N VAL A 229 -2.98 -15.57 20.44
CA VAL A 229 -2.83 -14.51 21.44
C VAL A 229 -3.46 -14.99 22.75
N PRO A 230 -2.66 -15.19 23.83
CA PRO A 230 -3.18 -15.60 25.12
C PRO A 230 -4.20 -14.61 25.69
N MET A 231 -5.28 -15.10 26.26
CA MET A 231 -6.27 -14.26 26.90
C MET A 231 -5.80 -13.80 28.28
N HIS A 232 -5.63 -12.49 28.41
CA HIS A 232 -5.37 -11.91 29.72
C HIS A 232 -6.54 -12.21 30.69
N PRO A 233 -6.31 -12.58 31.98
CA PRO A 233 -7.38 -12.94 32.93
C PRO A 233 -8.52 -11.94 33.03
N LYS A 234 -8.21 -10.63 32.98
CA LYS A 234 -9.17 -9.51 33.06
C LYS A 234 -10.15 -9.42 31.89
N ILE A 235 -9.95 -10.16 30.80
CA ILE A 235 -10.83 -10.12 29.63
C ILE A 235 -11.54 -11.45 29.34
N ARG A 236 -11.37 -12.49 30.14
CA ARG A 236 -12.06 -13.80 29.94
C ARG A 236 -13.57 -13.64 29.81
N ALA A 237 -14.20 -12.83 30.68
CA ALA A 237 -15.65 -12.55 30.58
C ALA A 237 -16.01 -11.70 29.36
N ALA A 238 -15.17 -10.73 28.99
CA ALA A 238 -15.37 -9.91 27.80
C ALA A 238 -15.23 -10.73 26.51
N ALA A 239 -14.34 -11.72 26.50
CA ALA A 239 -14.11 -12.60 25.36
C ALA A 239 -15.35 -13.45 25.00
N LYS A 240 -16.29 -13.67 25.91
CA LYS A 240 -17.55 -14.36 25.62
C LYS A 240 -18.54 -13.49 24.81
N VAL A 241 -18.26 -12.18 24.64
CA VAL A 241 -19.14 -11.26 23.94
C VAL A 241 -18.55 -10.97 22.55
N SER A 242 -19.26 -11.32 21.50
CA SER A 242 -18.86 -11.03 20.12
C SER A 242 -19.50 -9.75 19.59
N ALA A 243 -18.72 -8.93 18.90
CA ALA A 243 -19.20 -7.80 18.11
C ALA A 243 -18.88 -8.06 16.64
N ARG A 244 -19.86 -7.88 15.75
CA ARG A 244 -19.69 -8.23 14.32
C ARG A 244 -19.38 -7.04 13.42
N ASN A 245 -19.70 -5.81 13.85
CA ASN A 245 -19.58 -4.63 12.99
C ASN A 245 -18.47 -3.68 13.47
N LYS A 246 -17.39 -3.63 12.69
CA LYS A 246 -16.21 -2.79 12.94
C LYS A 246 -16.55 -1.30 12.99
N TRP A 247 -17.42 -0.83 12.08
CA TRP A 247 -17.82 0.57 12.00
C TRP A 247 -18.55 1.01 13.27
N ASN A 248 -19.51 0.23 13.71
CA ASN A 248 -20.28 0.53 14.92
C ASN A 248 -19.40 0.60 16.16
N VAL A 249 -18.45 -0.34 16.32
CA VAL A 249 -17.52 -0.34 17.46
C VAL A 249 -16.66 0.92 17.46
N SER A 250 -16.11 1.32 16.30
CA SER A 250 -15.29 2.55 16.18
C SER A 250 -16.10 3.81 16.48
N LYS A 251 -17.36 3.88 16.03
CA LYS A 251 -18.27 5.01 16.26
C LYS A 251 -18.66 5.11 17.74
N GLU A 252 -19.02 4.00 18.37
CA GLU A 252 -19.36 3.95 19.79
C GLU A 252 -18.16 4.26 20.69
N PHE A 253 -16.96 3.76 20.35
CA PHE A 253 -15.73 4.16 21.03
C PHE A 253 -15.52 5.67 20.98
N LYS A 254 -15.66 6.26 19.78
CA LYS A 254 -15.45 7.71 19.59
C LYS A 254 -16.42 8.53 20.41
N LYS A 255 -17.71 8.16 20.44
CA LYS A 255 -18.72 8.82 21.26
C LYS A 255 -18.39 8.71 22.77
N ALA A 256 -18.01 7.51 23.23
CA ALA A 256 -17.65 7.29 24.61
C ALA A 256 -16.37 8.06 25.01
N ALA A 257 -15.37 8.10 24.14
CA ALA A 257 -14.14 8.86 24.37
C ALA A 257 -14.40 10.37 24.47
N ILE A 258 -15.28 10.92 23.63
CA ILE A 258 -15.69 12.33 23.72
C ILE A 258 -16.40 12.60 25.06
N ALA A 259 -17.32 11.71 25.47
CA ALA A 259 -18.08 11.88 26.71
C ALA A 259 -17.21 11.91 27.97
N VAL A 260 -16.01 11.34 27.94
CA VAL A 260 -15.05 11.36 29.06
C VAL A 260 -13.87 12.32 28.83
N GLY A 261 -13.99 13.29 27.92
CA GLY A 261 -12.96 14.29 27.65
C GLY A 261 -11.74 13.78 26.87
N MET A 262 -11.77 12.54 26.35
CA MET A 262 -10.67 11.90 25.60
C MET A 262 -10.95 11.82 24.10
N GLY A 263 -11.66 12.80 23.55
CA GLY A 263 -12.09 12.83 22.15
C GLY A 263 -10.97 12.79 21.11
N HIS A 264 -9.73 13.07 21.47
CA HIS A 264 -8.55 12.94 20.61
C HIS A 264 -8.19 11.49 20.30
N LEU A 265 -8.63 10.51 21.12
CA LEU A 265 -8.31 9.09 20.95
C LEU A 265 -9.12 8.44 19.82
N ARG A 266 -8.51 7.47 19.18
CA ARG A 266 -9.11 6.53 18.22
C ARG A 266 -9.03 5.12 18.77
N PHE A 267 -9.90 4.23 18.31
CA PHE A 267 -9.89 2.83 18.76
C PHE A 267 -8.50 2.16 18.63
N HIS A 268 -7.77 2.47 17.56
CA HIS A 268 -6.44 1.90 17.34
C HIS A 268 -5.39 2.35 18.38
N ASP A 269 -5.62 3.46 19.07
CA ASP A 269 -4.73 3.95 20.12
C ASP A 269 -4.74 3.03 21.35
N LEU A 270 -5.78 2.17 21.54
CA LEU A 270 -5.78 1.10 22.53
C LEU A 270 -4.66 0.07 22.32
N ARG A 271 -4.36 -0.24 21.07
CA ARG A 271 -3.23 -1.11 20.73
C ARG A 271 -1.88 -0.43 21.01
N HIS A 272 -1.80 0.86 20.73
CA HIS A 272 -0.61 1.65 21.11
C HIS A 272 -0.43 1.71 22.63
N SER A 273 -1.54 1.81 23.36
CA SER A 273 -1.55 1.79 24.82
C SER A 273 -1.14 0.44 25.39
N ALA A 274 -1.57 -0.66 24.78
CA ALA A 274 -1.10 -2.01 25.15
C ALA A 274 0.42 -2.15 24.98
N ALA A 275 0.97 -1.64 23.86
CA ALA A 275 2.41 -1.64 23.62
C ALA A 275 3.16 -0.82 24.67
N SER A 276 2.68 0.39 24.93
CA SER A 276 3.25 1.28 25.96
C SER A 276 3.22 0.63 27.35
N ALA A 277 2.09 0.01 27.73
CA ALA A 277 1.98 -0.66 29.02
C ALA A 277 2.97 -1.84 29.18
N MET A 278 3.18 -2.62 28.11
CA MET A 278 4.17 -3.71 28.14
C MET A 278 5.61 -3.17 28.28
N ILE A 279 5.94 -2.10 27.56
CA ILE A 279 7.29 -1.50 27.62
C ILE A 279 7.53 -0.88 28.99
N ASN A 280 6.58 -0.17 29.56
CA ASN A 280 6.66 0.38 30.92
C ASN A 280 6.76 -0.73 32.00
N ALA A 281 6.33 -1.95 31.67
CA ALA A 281 6.54 -3.15 32.50
C ALA A 281 7.87 -3.86 32.16
N ASN A 282 8.82 -3.19 31.50
CA ASN A 282 10.14 -3.72 31.11
C ASN A 282 10.11 -4.93 30.17
N VAL A 283 9.00 -5.12 29.41
CA VAL A 283 8.97 -6.14 28.36
C VAL A 283 9.79 -5.65 27.18
N ASN A 284 10.71 -6.48 26.69
CA ASN A 284 11.58 -6.10 25.56
C ASN A 284 10.78 -5.87 24.26
N LEU A 285 11.31 -5.02 23.38
CA LEU A 285 10.65 -4.63 22.13
C LEU A 285 10.36 -5.79 21.18
N TYR A 286 11.19 -6.83 21.20
CA TYR A 286 10.97 -8.03 20.37
C TYR A 286 9.70 -8.77 20.81
N THR A 287 9.55 -9.01 22.11
CA THR A 287 8.35 -9.64 22.69
C THR A 287 7.11 -8.79 22.46
N VAL A 288 7.20 -7.46 22.64
CA VAL A 288 6.09 -6.53 22.30
C VAL A 288 5.71 -6.65 20.83
N GLY A 289 6.70 -6.71 19.93
CA GLY A 289 6.47 -6.93 18.51
C GLY A 289 5.75 -8.24 18.20
N ALA A 290 6.15 -9.32 18.84
CA ALA A 290 5.53 -10.65 18.71
C ALA A 290 4.07 -10.63 19.18
N VAL A 291 3.79 -10.10 20.39
CA VAL A 291 2.41 -9.96 20.91
C VAL A 291 1.54 -9.13 19.96
N LEU A 292 2.06 -8.05 19.42
CA LEU A 292 1.34 -7.23 18.46
C LEU A 292 1.24 -7.86 17.07
N GLY A 293 2.03 -8.87 16.72
CA GLY A 293 2.09 -9.45 15.37
C GLY A 293 2.66 -8.46 14.36
N HIS A 294 3.81 -7.89 14.65
CA HIS A 294 4.57 -7.07 13.70
C HIS A 294 5.54 -7.95 12.91
N LYS A 295 5.43 -7.94 11.57
CA LYS A 295 6.40 -8.63 10.69
C LYS A 295 7.77 -7.93 10.65
N SER A 296 7.79 -6.62 10.83
CA SER A 296 9.00 -5.81 10.76
C SER A 296 9.30 -5.17 12.10
N ALA A 297 10.55 -5.27 12.55
CA ALA A 297 11.07 -4.57 13.72
C ALA A 297 10.86 -3.05 13.62
N ALA A 298 10.89 -2.48 12.42
CA ALA A 298 10.60 -1.06 12.17
C ALA A 298 9.22 -0.64 12.69
N SER A 299 8.22 -1.53 12.65
CA SER A 299 6.87 -1.25 13.19
C SER A 299 6.87 -1.12 14.71
N THR A 300 7.79 -1.81 15.41
CA THR A 300 7.92 -1.75 16.87
C THR A 300 8.88 -0.64 17.31
N LYS A 301 9.82 -0.25 16.43
CA LYS A 301 10.79 0.83 16.69
C LYS A 301 10.13 2.15 17.10
N ARG A 302 8.89 2.42 16.65
CA ARG A 302 8.12 3.60 17.08
C ARG A 302 7.92 3.73 18.58
N TYR A 303 8.05 2.65 19.32
CA TYR A 303 7.92 2.62 20.78
C TYR A 303 9.26 2.67 21.51
N SER A 304 10.40 2.70 20.82
CA SER A 304 11.73 2.67 21.45
C SER A 304 11.97 3.85 22.39
N HIS A 305 11.35 5.00 22.13
CA HIS A 305 11.42 6.17 23.01
C HIS A 305 10.80 5.94 24.41
N LEU A 306 9.97 4.89 24.57
CA LEU A 306 9.38 4.52 25.86
C LEU A 306 10.30 3.57 26.66
N ALA A 307 11.33 3.02 26.04
CA ALA A 307 12.22 2.03 26.67
C ALA A 307 13.42 2.66 27.40
N THR A 308 13.39 3.96 27.69
CA THR A 308 14.51 4.68 28.31
C THR A 308 14.91 4.08 29.65
N GLU A 309 13.95 3.66 30.48
CA GLU A 309 14.23 3.07 31.78
C GLU A 309 14.83 1.67 31.63
N SER A 310 14.36 0.86 30.68
CA SER A 310 14.98 -0.43 30.36
C SER A 310 16.41 -0.28 29.85
N ILE A 311 16.70 0.80 29.11
CA ILE A 311 18.08 1.12 28.67
C ILE A 311 18.96 1.46 29.86
N LYS A 312 18.50 2.30 30.80
CA LYS A 312 19.23 2.62 32.02
C LYS A 312 19.52 1.39 32.87
N GLN A 313 18.52 0.51 33.04
CA GLN A 313 18.68 -0.74 33.76
C GLN A 313 19.72 -1.64 33.08
N ALA A 314 19.65 -1.80 31.76
CA ALA A 314 20.60 -2.59 30.99
C ALA A 314 22.05 -2.06 31.15
N LEU A 315 22.25 -0.75 31.12
CA LEU A 315 23.54 -0.13 31.37
C LEU A 315 24.01 -0.38 32.83
N GLY A 316 23.08 -0.37 33.77
CA GLY A 316 23.39 -0.68 35.18
C GLY A 316 23.78 -2.13 35.47
N GLU A 317 23.53 -3.06 34.54
CA GLU A 317 23.94 -4.46 34.65
C GLU A 317 25.40 -4.71 34.15
N ILE A 318 25.96 -3.76 33.41
CA ILE A 318 27.35 -3.87 32.91
C ILE A 318 28.30 -3.83 34.09
N GLY A 319 29.15 -4.85 34.19
CA GLY A 319 30.14 -4.96 35.27
C GLY A 319 29.65 -5.64 36.56
N LYS A 320 28.35 -5.97 36.67
CA LYS A 320 27.85 -6.83 37.74
C LYS A 320 28.34 -8.26 37.54
N LYS A 321 28.78 -8.93 38.66
CA LYS A 321 29.12 -10.36 38.61
C LYS A 321 27.89 -11.16 38.21
N SER A 322 28.02 -12.00 37.18
CA SER A 322 26.97 -12.96 36.81
C SER A 322 26.61 -13.83 38.02
N PRO A 323 25.32 -14.08 38.32
CA PRO A 323 24.92 -15.01 39.36
C PRO A 323 25.52 -16.38 39.00
N THR A 324 26.37 -16.89 39.91
CA THR A 324 27.02 -18.20 39.75
C THR A 324 25.93 -19.25 39.53
N GLN A 325 25.96 -19.89 38.37
CA GLN A 325 25.08 -21.04 38.13
C GLN A 325 25.39 -22.09 39.17
N LYS A 326 24.48 -22.29 40.12
CA LYS A 326 24.52 -23.46 41.04
C LYS A 326 24.47 -24.69 40.15
N LYS A 327 25.62 -25.39 40.03
CA LYS A 327 25.66 -26.72 39.37
C LYS A 327 24.61 -27.57 40.02
N ALA A 328 23.59 -27.98 39.25
CA ALA A 328 22.67 -29.03 39.68
C ALA A 328 23.52 -30.26 39.95
N ARG A 329 23.58 -30.71 41.22
CA ARG A 329 24.09 -32.02 41.56
C ARG A 329 23.11 -33.02 40.98
N VAL A 330 23.56 -33.72 39.96
CA VAL A 330 22.91 -34.94 39.51
C VAL A 330 23.17 -35.97 40.60
N ALA A 331 22.11 -36.43 41.24
CA ALA A 331 22.08 -37.61 42.11
C ALA A 331 21.64 -38.79 41.25
#